data_a5f384a1b298da7511fdf870ea751d62
#
_entry.id   a5f384a1b298da7511fdf870ea751d62
#
_cell.length_a   1.000
_cell.length_b   1.000
_cell.length_c   1.000
_cell.angle_alpha   90.00
_cell.angle_beta   90.00
_cell.angle_gamma   90.00
#
_symmetry.space_group_name_H-M   'P 1'
#
loop_
_entity.id
_entity.type
_entity.pdbx_description
1 polymer ?
#
loop_
_entity_poly.entity_id
_entity_poly.type
_entity_poly.pdbx_seq_one_letter_code
_entity_poly.pdbx_strand_id
1 'polypeptide(L)'
;MAKRILIAGCGRLGTRLGRELAAAGHQVTGLRRNPGALPPGITPCQADLFDDDLATRLPTGIDRVYAILTPDRYDDAGYQRTFVGGMERLCRALQETGNHSARLVFVSSTGVYGEDDGRWVDESSPTE
;
A
#
# COMPACT_ATOMS: atom_id res chain seq x y z
N MET A 1 16.22 -10.77 -10.54
CA MET A 1 15.11 -10.85 -11.49
C MET A 1 14.11 -9.73 -11.23
N ALA A 2 13.75 -9.00 -12.26
CA ALA A 2 12.85 -7.86 -12.11
C ALA A 2 11.43 -8.33 -11.76
N LYS A 3 10.82 -7.65 -10.81
CA LYS A 3 9.44 -7.91 -10.40
C LYS A 3 8.56 -6.73 -10.75
N ARG A 4 7.28 -7.00 -10.90
CA ARG A 4 6.25 -5.97 -11.06
C ARG A 4 5.66 -5.67 -9.69
N ILE A 5 5.81 -4.43 -9.25
CA ILE A 5 5.47 -4.03 -7.88
C ILE A 5 4.45 -2.90 -7.92
N LEU A 6 3.40 -3.04 -7.12
CA LEU A 6 2.43 -2.00 -6.88
C LEU A 6 2.61 -1.46 -5.47
N ILE A 7 2.72 -0.14 -5.34
CA ILE A 7 2.69 0.52 -4.03
C ILE A 7 1.34 1.21 -3.90
N ALA A 8 0.46 0.64 -3.09
CA ALA A 8 -0.84 1.23 -2.79
C ALA A 8 -0.67 2.21 -1.64
N GLY A 9 -0.93 3.48 -1.90
CA GLY A 9 -0.65 4.55 -0.96
C GLY A 9 0.76 5.12 -1.16
N CYS A 10 1.10 5.50 -2.39
CA CYS A 10 2.44 5.98 -2.73
C CYS A 10 2.64 7.44 -2.30
N GLY A 11 2.62 7.67 -1.00
CA GLY A 11 2.95 8.95 -0.39
C GLY A 11 4.45 9.07 -0.14
N ARG A 12 4.84 9.71 0.98
CA ARG A 12 6.25 9.95 1.28
C ARG A 12 7.05 8.66 1.43
N LEU A 13 6.58 7.74 2.27
CA LEU A 13 7.27 6.47 2.52
C LEU A 13 7.24 5.59 1.27
N GLY A 14 6.08 5.48 0.63
CA GLY A 14 5.93 4.68 -0.58
C GLY A 14 6.80 5.19 -1.73
N THR A 15 6.94 6.49 -1.87
CA THR A 15 7.81 7.09 -2.90
C THR A 15 9.27 6.72 -2.65
N ARG A 16 9.71 6.80 -1.41
CA ARG A 16 11.09 6.44 -1.06
C ARG A 16 11.36 4.96 -1.33
N LEU A 17 10.45 4.09 -0.92
CA LEU A 17 10.55 2.65 -1.20
C LEU A 17 10.56 2.39 -2.71
N GLY A 18 9.66 3.04 -3.43
CA GLY A 18 9.56 2.89 -4.89
C GLY A 18 10.82 3.29 -5.63
N ARG A 19 11.48 4.36 -5.19
CA ARG A 19 12.74 4.80 -5.78
C ARG A 19 13.83 3.74 -5.60
N GLU A 20 13.92 3.16 -4.42
CA GLU A 20 14.91 2.12 -4.14
C GLU A 20 14.63 0.85 -4.95
N LEU A 21 13.36 0.46 -5.05
CA LEU A 21 12.97 -0.72 -5.84
C LEU A 21 13.21 -0.51 -7.33
N ALA A 22 12.91 0.69 -7.83
CA ALA A 22 13.17 1.02 -9.24
C ALA A 22 14.67 1.02 -9.53
N ALA A 23 15.49 1.54 -8.62
CA ALA A 23 16.95 1.52 -8.75
C ALA A 23 17.50 0.09 -8.76
N ALA A 24 16.81 -0.84 -8.11
CA ALA A 24 17.18 -2.26 -8.11
C ALA A 24 16.69 -3.00 -9.38
N GLY A 25 16.04 -2.31 -10.31
CA GLY A 25 15.62 -2.87 -11.58
C GLY A 25 14.19 -3.38 -11.64
N HIS A 26 13.39 -3.13 -10.61
CA HIS A 26 11.99 -3.53 -10.61
C HIS A 26 11.10 -2.53 -11.32
N GLN A 27 9.97 -3.01 -11.85
CA GLN A 27 8.93 -2.14 -12.42
C GLN A 27 7.97 -1.74 -11.31
N VAL A 28 7.95 -0.46 -10.97
CA VAL A 28 7.19 0.05 -9.83
C VAL A 28 6.04 0.95 -10.31
N THR A 29 4.83 0.64 -9.85
CA THR A 29 3.64 1.47 -10.07
C THR A 29 3.21 2.02 -8.71
N GLY A 30 3.02 3.34 -8.64
CA GLY A 30 2.58 4.02 -7.43
C GLY A 30 1.13 4.46 -7.54
N LEU A 31 0.26 3.91 -6.69
CA LEU A 31 -1.15 4.26 -6.64
C LEU A 31 -1.37 5.35 -5.61
N ARG A 32 -1.93 6.47 -6.02
CA ARG A 32 -2.35 7.55 -5.13
C ARG A 32 -3.38 8.42 -5.83
N ARG A 33 -4.14 9.16 -5.02
CA ARG A 33 -5.19 10.03 -5.56
C ARG A 33 -4.63 11.17 -6.41
N ASN A 34 -3.46 11.69 -6.03
CA ASN A 34 -2.80 12.75 -6.78
C ASN A 34 -1.33 12.38 -7.05
N PRO A 35 -1.04 11.72 -8.19
CA PRO A 35 0.31 11.22 -8.47
C PRO A 35 1.25 12.25 -9.08
N GLY A 36 0.86 13.52 -9.19
CA GLY A 36 1.60 14.53 -9.93
C GLY A 36 3.02 14.79 -9.44
N ALA A 37 3.37 14.36 -8.23
CA ALA A 37 4.68 14.57 -7.64
C ALA A 37 5.56 13.33 -7.63
N LEU A 38 5.16 12.23 -8.31
CA LEU A 38 5.96 11.02 -8.31
C LEU A 38 7.22 11.17 -9.15
N PRO A 39 8.37 10.68 -8.66
CA PRO A 39 9.64 10.81 -9.39
C PRO A 39 9.69 9.87 -10.59
N PRO A 40 10.65 10.10 -11.52
CA PRO A 40 10.92 9.16 -12.59
C PRO A 40 11.25 7.77 -12.03
N GLY A 41 10.85 6.73 -12.74
CA GLY A 41 11.05 5.35 -12.30
C GLY A 41 9.84 4.75 -11.59
N ILE A 42 8.91 5.58 -11.14
CA ILE A 42 7.63 5.13 -10.58
C ILE A 42 6.52 5.51 -11.56
N THR A 43 5.85 4.50 -12.10
CA THR A 43 4.73 4.72 -13.00
C THR A 43 3.51 5.17 -12.18
N PRO A 44 2.92 6.33 -12.48
CA PRO A 44 1.76 6.79 -11.72
C PRO A 44 0.51 5.98 -12.05
N CYS A 45 -0.26 5.66 -11.00
CA CYS A 45 -1.60 5.09 -11.14
C CYS A 45 -2.54 5.97 -10.31
N GLN A 46 -3.26 6.85 -10.99
CA GLN A 46 -4.19 7.75 -10.30
C GLN A 46 -5.47 7.00 -9.98
N ALA A 47 -5.67 6.75 -8.70
CA ALA A 47 -6.87 6.06 -8.23
C ALA A 47 -7.06 6.27 -6.74
N ASP A 48 -8.28 6.07 -6.29
CA ASP A 48 -8.65 5.97 -4.89
C ASP A 48 -9.10 4.52 -4.65
N LEU A 49 -8.76 3.96 -3.49
CA LEU A 49 -9.17 2.59 -3.15
C LEU A 49 -10.70 2.45 -3.12
N PHE A 50 -11.42 3.56 -2.97
CA PHE A 50 -12.88 3.56 -2.94
C PHE A 50 -13.52 3.88 -4.29
N ASP A 51 -12.72 3.98 -5.36
CA ASP A 51 -13.27 4.11 -6.70
C ASP A 51 -13.99 2.83 -7.11
N ASP A 52 -15.16 2.98 -7.75
CA ASP A 52 -15.94 1.82 -8.22
C ASP A 52 -15.21 1.05 -9.32
N ASP A 53 -14.37 1.75 -10.09
CA ASP A 53 -13.61 1.16 -11.19
C ASP A 53 -12.15 0.88 -10.83
N LEU A 54 -11.85 0.71 -9.55
CA LEU A 54 -10.46 0.50 -9.09
C LEU A 54 -9.78 -0.64 -9.84
N ALA A 55 -10.47 -1.77 -10.02
CA ALA A 55 -9.90 -2.92 -10.69
C ALA A 55 -9.42 -2.60 -12.11
N THR A 56 -10.15 -1.74 -12.83
CA THR A 56 -9.78 -1.37 -14.21
C THR A 56 -8.56 -0.46 -14.27
N ARG A 57 -8.19 0.16 -13.14
CA ARG A 57 -7.05 1.08 -13.08
C ARG A 57 -5.76 0.41 -12.65
N LEU A 58 -5.85 -0.78 -12.06
CA LEU A 58 -4.68 -1.50 -11.57
C LEU A 58 -3.93 -2.19 -12.71
N PRO A 59 -2.59 -2.24 -12.65
CA PRO A 59 -1.83 -3.02 -13.60
C PRO A 59 -2.07 -4.52 -13.40
N THR A 60 -1.77 -5.30 -14.41
CA THR A 60 -1.83 -6.77 -14.36
C THR A 60 -0.43 -7.35 -14.17
N GLY A 61 -0.37 -8.62 -13.81
CA GLY A 61 0.91 -9.31 -13.66
C GLY A 61 1.74 -8.81 -12.48
N ILE A 62 1.08 -8.33 -11.43
CA ILE A 62 1.75 -7.83 -10.23
C ILE A 62 2.33 -9.01 -9.44
N ASP A 63 3.60 -8.93 -9.08
CA ASP A 63 4.28 -9.92 -8.25
C ASP A 63 4.19 -9.59 -6.78
N ARG A 64 4.20 -8.30 -6.43
CA ARG A 64 4.21 -7.85 -5.05
C ARG A 64 3.47 -6.54 -4.88
N VAL A 65 2.71 -6.43 -3.79
CA VAL A 65 1.97 -5.22 -3.43
C VAL A 65 2.43 -4.77 -2.05
N TYR A 66 2.82 -3.49 -1.94
CA TYR A 66 3.07 -2.84 -0.66
C TYR A 66 1.89 -1.92 -0.36
N ALA A 67 1.13 -2.24 0.68
CA ALA A 67 0.01 -1.41 1.11
C ALA A 67 0.48 -0.50 2.24
N ILE A 68 0.63 0.79 1.93
CA ILE A 68 1.11 1.81 2.86
C ILE A 68 0.02 2.88 2.98
N LEU A 69 -1.05 2.51 3.67
CA LEU A 69 -2.25 3.33 3.73
C LEU A 69 -2.17 4.33 4.88
N THR A 70 -2.72 5.52 4.64
CA THR A 70 -2.83 6.58 5.64
C THR A 70 -4.29 6.97 5.76
N PRO A 71 -4.88 6.97 6.96
CA PRO A 71 -6.28 7.35 7.11
C PRO A 71 -6.46 8.85 6.84
N ASP A 72 -7.59 9.20 6.23
CA ASP A 72 -7.95 10.60 6.02
C ASP A 72 -8.31 11.29 7.34
N ARG A 73 -8.78 10.51 8.31
CA ARG A 73 -9.17 11.00 9.63
C ARG A 73 -8.54 10.12 10.70
N TYR A 74 -8.04 10.74 11.77
CA TYR A 74 -7.36 10.02 12.86
C TYR A 74 -8.33 9.73 13.99
N ASP A 75 -9.47 9.12 13.66
CA ASP A 75 -10.44 8.61 14.62
C ASP A 75 -10.77 7.15 14.28
N ASP A 76 -11.58 6.50 15.11
CA ASP A 76 -11.90 5.08 14.92
C ASP A 76 -12.57 4.83 13.58
N ALA A 77 -13.47 5.72 13.16
CA ALA A 77 -14.15 5.58 11.87
C ALA A 77 -13.18 5.72 10.70
N GLY A 78 -12.23 6.67 10.79
CA GLY A 78 -11.22 6.86 9.76
C GLY A 78 -10.28 5.67 9.65
N TYR A 79 -9.82 5.13 10.78
CA TYR A 79 -8.98 3.94 10.80
C TYR A 79 -9.72 2.72 10.26
N GLN A 80 -10.97 2.52 10.67
CA GLN A 80 -11.79 1.42 10.19
C GLN A 80 -12.00 1.50 8.68
N ARG A 81 -12.36 2.67 8.19
CA ARG A 81 -12.57 2.88 6.76
C ARG A 81 -11.30 2.56 5.96
N THR A 82 -10.16 3.09 6.38
CA THR A 82 -8.91 2.97 5.62
C THR A 82 -8.32 1.57 5.74
N PHE A 83 -8.12 1.08 6.96
CA PHE A 83 -7.37 -0.17 7.15
C PHE A 83 -8.21 -1.42 6.95
N VAL A 84 -9.50 -1.37 7.22
CA VAL A 84 -10.39 -2.49 6.94
C VAL A 84 -11.02 -2.33 5.56
N GLY A 85 -11.77 -1.26 5.36
CA GLY A 85 -12.47 -1.03 4.11
C GLY A 85 -11.54 -0.88 2.91
N GLY A 86 -10.48 -0.09 3.05
CA GLY A 86 -9.50 0.11 1.99
C GLY A 86 -8.78 -1.18 1.60
N MET A 87 -8.38 -1.99 2.59
CA MET A 87 -7.72 -3.27 2.32
C MET A 87 -8.65 -4.28 1.67
N GLU A 88 -9.92 -4.33 2.09
CA GLU A 88 -10.91 -5.20 1.44
C GLU A 88 -11.08 -4.86 -0.03
N ARG A 89 -11.18 -3.57 -0.34
CA ARG A 89 -11.36 -3.11 -1.72
C ARG A 89 -10.12 -3.38 -2.56
N LEU A 90 -8.93 -3.16 -2.00
CA LEU A 90 -7.68 -3.46 -2.69
C LEU A 90 -7.57 -4.95 -3.00
N CYS A 91 -7.81 -5.82 -2.03
CA CYS A 91 -7.73 -7.25 -2.23
C CYS A 91 -8.75 -7.73 -3.26
N ARG A 92 -9.96 -7.20 -3.24
CA ARG A 92 -10.99 -7.54 -4.21
C ARG A 92 -10.57 -7.11 -5.62
N ALA A 93 -10.05 -5.89 -5.76
CA ALA A 93 -9.59 -5.39 -7.05
C ALA A 93 -8.43 -6.22 -7.60
N LEU A 94 -7.51 -6.65 -6.74
CA LEU A 94 -6.41 -7.53 -7.15
C LEU A 94 -6.93 -8.87 -7.66
N GLN A 95 -7.94 -9.44 -7.00
CA GLN A 95 -8.56 -10.68 -7.46
C GLN A 95 -9.27 -10.50 -8.80
N GLU A 96 -10.01 -9.40 -8.97
CA GLU A 96 -10.74 -9.11 -10.20
C GLU A 96 -9.82 -8.91 -11.40
N THR A 97 -8.60 -8.42 -11.16
CA THR A 97 -7.60 -8.22 -12.22
C THR A 97 -6.69 -9.42 -12.43
N GLY A 98 -6.95 -10.55 -11.77
CA GLY A 98 -6.13 -11.75 -11.88
C GLY A 98 -4.82 -11.70 -11.13
N ASN A 99 -4.65 -10.74 -10.21
CA ASN A 99 -3.43 -10.57 -9.42
C ASN A 99 -3.47 -11.34 -8.08
N HIS A 100 -4.21 -12.43 -8.01
CA HIS A 100 -4.42 -13.17 -6.76
C HIS A 100 -3.19 -13.95 -6.30
N SER A 101 -2.15 -14.07 -7.11
CA SER A 101 -0.89 -14.69 -6.70
C SER A 101 0.14 -13.67 -6.23
N ALA A 102 -0.19 -12.37 -6.25
CA ALA A 102 0.71 -11.34 -5.77
C ALA A 102 0.92 -11.45 -4.25
N ARG A 103 2.16 -11.26 -3.82
CA ARG A 103 2.47 -11.21 -2.39
C ARG A 103 2.10 -9.83 -1.85
N LEU A 104 1.31 -9.80 -0.79
CA LEU A 104 0.88 -8.56 -0.16
C LEU A 104 1.70 -8.30 1.10
N VAL A 105 2.31 -7.13 1.18
CA VAL A 105 3.01 -6.63 2.37
C VAL A 105 2.21 -5.45 2.90
N PHE A 106 1.70 -5.58 4.11
CA PHE A 106 0.92 -4.53 4.77
C PHE A 106 1.79 -3.80 5.78
N VAL A 107 1.91 -2.48 5.62
CA VAL A 107 2.68 -1.63 6.54
C VAL A 107 1.72 -1.09 7.58
N SER A 108 1.93 -1.51 8.83
CA SER A 108 1.11 -1.11 9.95
C SER A 108 1.82 -0.06 10.81
N SER A 109 1.07 0.55 11.73
CA SER A 109 1.60 1.48 12.69
C SER A 109 2.10 0.75 13.94
N THR A 110 3.15 1.30 14.59
CA THR A 110 3.58 0.82 15.90
C THR A 110 2.53 1.01 16.99
N GLY A 111 1.48 1.79 16.70
CA GLY A 111 0.34 1.94 17.63
C GLY A 111 -0.44 0.67 17.88
N VAL A 112 -0.19 -0.43 17.12
CA VAL A 112 -0.82 -1.73 17.40
C VAL A 112 -0.25 -2.42 18.63
N TYR A 113 0.94 -2.03 19.10
CA TYR A 113 1.56 -2.64 20.27
C TYR A 113 0.92 -2.14 21.56
N GLY A 114 0.80 -3.03 22.55
CA GLY A 114 0.25 -2.68 23.84
C GLY A 114 1.15 -1.80 24.70
N GLU A 115 2.46 -1.83 24.46
CA GLU A 115 3.42 -0.99 25.19
C GLU A 115 3.35 0.46 24.67
N ASP A 116 3.11 1.40 25.58
CA ASP A 116 3.04 2.82 25.24
C ASP A 116 3.98 3.67 26.08
N ASP A 117 4.92 3.05 26.80
CA ASP A 117 5.81 3.69 27.76
C ASP A 117 7.26 3.83 27.26
N GLY A 118 7.48 3.67 25.97
CA GLY A 118 8.79 3.80 25.36
C GLY A 118 9.65 2.55 25.37
N ARG A 119 9.10 1.41 25.78
CA ARG A 119 9.83 0.14 25.73
C ARG A 119 10.05 -0.34 24.31
N TRP A 120 11.11 -1.13 24.14
CA TRP A 120 11.32 -1.82 22.87
C TRP A 120 10.23 -2.85 22.63
N VAL A 121 9.76 -2.94 21.39
CA VAL A 121 8.77 -3.92 20.94
C VAL A 121 9.29 -4.65 19.72
N ASP A 122 8.80 -5.88 19.53
CA ASP A 122 9.14 -6.70 18.37
C ASP A 122 7.90 -7.49 17.92
N GLU A 123 8.08 -8.41 16.97
CA GLU A 123 6.98 -9.18 16.39
C GLU A 123 6.27 -10.08 17.41
N SER A 124 6.90 -10.36 18.55
CA SER A 124 6.27 -11.16 19.61
C SER A 124 5.59 -10.33 20.69
N SER A 125 5.70 -8.99 20.63
CA SER A 125 5.07 -8.10 21.61
C SER A 125 3.55 -8.12 21.50
N PRO A 126 2.82 -7.94 22.62
CA PRO A 126 1.35 -7.93 22.58
C PRO A 126 0.81 -6.79 21.74
N THR A 127 -0.31 -7.03 21.07
CA THR A 127 -1.05 -6.00 20.32
C THR A 127 -2.42 -5.79 20.96
N GLU A 128 -2.98 -4.59 20.78
CA GLU A 128 -4.31 -4.22 21.24
C GLU A 128 -5.35 -4.31 20.13
#